data_738f5180251a88659eeda634fc48952e
#
_entry.id   738f5180251a88659eeda634fc48952e
#
_cell.length_a   1.000
_cell.length_b   1.000
_cell.length_c   1.000
_cell.angle_alpha   90.00
_cell.angle_beta   90.00
_cell.angle_gamma   90.00
#
_symmetry.space_group_name_H-M   'P 1'
#
loop_
_entity.id
_entity.type
_entity.pdbx_description
1 polymer ?
#
loop_
_entity_poly.entity_id
_entity_poly.type
_entity_poly.pdbx_seq_one_letter_code
_entity_poly.pdbx_strand_id
1 'polypeptide(L)'
;KPFNSDIDVAIYDKANNCMIIIECKWKENVYLYRENYVHIQDAFKKIFDNQLGKHQAYLGLASSNISMLFDNVIDFSSISGLDTLYLFVDKRIQYHDCENNRHAIPIFILAHLFEKYSENGEMNLAKVIEEIRNMNNQVEYERVSLSKTVQIDNITLI
;
A
#
# COMPACT_ATOMS: atom_id res chain seq x y z
N LYS A 1 9.69 23.17 12.08
CA LYS A 1 8.93 22.29 12.99
C LYS A 1 9.57 20.92 12.90
N PRO A 2 9.81 20.23 14.01
CA PRO A 2 10.28 18.85 13.91
C PRO A 2 9.27 18.04 13.11
N PHE A 3 9.76 17.19 12.24
CA PHE A 3 8.94 16.27 11.47
C PHE A 3 8.42 15.23 12.46
N ASN A 4 7.13 15.22 12.68
CA ASN A 4 6.47 14.29 13.60
C ASN A 4 5.62 13.37 12.73
N SER A 5 6.22 12.33 12.19
CA SER A 5 5.54 11.31 11.41
C SER A 5 6.15 9.97 11.75
N ASP A 6 5.35 9.12 12.36
CA ASP A 6 5.76 7.77 12.71
C ASP A 6 5.57 6.88 11.47
N ILE A 7 6.64 6.32 10.97
CA ILE A 7 6.63 5.27 9.94
C ILE A 7 6.36 3.95 10.64
N ASP A 8 5.28 3.25 10.26
CA ASP A 8 4.90 2.02 10.94
C ASP A 8 5.88 0.88 10.67
N VAL A 9 6.30 0.70 9.40
CA VAL A 9 7.27 -0.35 9.01
C VAL A 9 8.17 0.14 7.89
N ALA A 10 9.47 -0.17 8.00
CA ALA A 10 10.44 -0.02 6.93
C ALA A 10 11.18 -1.35 6.73
N ILE A 11 11.21 -1.84 5.49
CA ILE A 11 11.89 -3.08 5.13
C ILE A 11 12.94 -2.75 4.07
N TYR A 12 14.20 -3.12 4.32
CA TYR A 12 15.29 -2.92 3.38
C TYR A 12 15.89 -4.26 2.95
N ASP A 13 15.95 -4.49 1.66
CA ASP A 13 16.65 -5.61 1.03
C ASP A 13 18.00 -5.12 0.52
N LYS A 14 19.05 -5.48 1.26
CA LYS A 14 20.42 -5.08 0.93
C LYS A 14 20.91 -5.74 -0.37
N ALA A 15 20.47 -6.96 -0.65
CA ALA A 15 20.92 -7.71 -1.81
C ALA A 15 20.45 -7.06 -3.11
N ASN A 16 19.20 -6.56 -3.12
CA ASN A 16 18.58 -5.94 -4.28
C ASN A 16 18.57 -4.41 -4.22
N ASN A 17 19.14 -3.80 -3.17
CA ASN A 17 19.18 -2.35 -2.96
C ASN A 17 17.80 -1.69 -3.10
N CYS A 18 16.81 -2.27 -2.45
CA CYS A 18 15.46 -1.76 -2.48
C CYS A 18 14.80 -1.72 -1.10
N MET A 19 13.81 -0.85 -0.93
CA MET A 19 13.14 -0.60 0.33
C MET A 19 11.64 -0.42 0.14
N ILE A 20 10.84 -0.91 1.09
CA ILE A 20 9.43 -0.58 1.21
C ILE A 20 9.20 0.19 2.50
N ILE A 21 8.54 1.33 2.40
CA ILE A 21 8.03 2.12 3.53
C ILE A 21 6.53 1.87 3.61
N ILE A 22 6.08 1.35 4.74
CA ILE A 22 4.68 0.92 4.92
C ILE A 22 4.01 1.78 5.99
N GLU A 23 2.84 2.27 5.66
CA GLU A 23 1.86 2.85 6.58
C GLU A 23 0.70 1.89 6.72
N CYS A 24 0.40 1.46 7.93
CA CYS A 24 -0.67 0.52 8.23
C CYS A 24 -1.87 1.23 8.86
N LYS A 25 -3.06 0.98 8.34
CA LYS A 25 -4.29 1.47 8.98
C LYS A 25 -5.31 0.35 9.13
N TRP A 26 -5.77 0.22 10.35
CA TRP A 26 -6.80 -0.72 10.70
C TRP A 26 -8.06 0.02 11.09
N LYS A 27 -9.02 0.12 10.16
CA LYS A 27 -10.33 0.70 10.46
C LYS A 27 -11.36 -0.38 10.71
N GLU A 28 -12.22 -0.12 11.70
CA GLU A 28 -13.33 -1.00 12.02
C GLU A 28 -14.30 -1.13 10.84
N ASN A 29 -15.01 -2.26 10.78
CA ASN A 29 -16.03 -2.47 9.78
C ASN A 29 -17.23 -1.58 10.08
N VAL A 30 -17.56 -0.70 9.14
CA VAL A 30 -18.82 0.04 9.16
C VAL A 30 -19.85 -0.76 8.38
N TYR A 31 -21.01 -1.00 8.98
CA TYR A 31 -22.02 -1.87 8.40
C TYR A 31 -22.79 -1.21 7.26
N LEU A 32 -22.88 0.12 7.23
CA LEU A 32 -23.57 0.85 6.18
C LEU A 32 -22.65 1.12 5.00
N TYR A 33 -23.08 0.75 3.80
CA TYR A 33 -22.30 0.89 2.57
C TYR A 33 -21.82 2.34 2.32
N ARG A 34 -22.67 3.32 2.59
CA ARG A 34 -22.36 4.74 2.42
C ARG A 34 -21.25 5.20 3.38
N GLU A 35 -21.33 4.78 4.65
CA GLU A 35 -20.33 5.13 5.66
C GLU A 35 -19.00 4.45 5.37
N ASN A 36 -19.02 3.21 4.89
CA ASN A 36 -17.81 2.53 4.42
C ASN A 36 -17.13 3.29 3.29
N TYR A 37 -17.90 3.74 2.30
CA TYR A 37 -17.34 4.48 1.17
C TYR A 37 -16.72 5.82 1.59
N VAL A 38 -17.41 6.60 2.42
CA VAL A 38 -16.90 7.86 2.96
C VAL A 38 -15.64 7.62 3.80
N HIS A 39 -15.65 6.64 4.69
CA HIS A 39 -14.49 6.30 5.51
C HIS A 39 -13.30 5.81 4.67
N ILE A 40 -13.54 5.05 3.63
CA ILE A 40 -12.49 4.62 2.70
C ILE A 40 -11.89 5.84 2.00
N GLN A 41 -12.72 6.73 1.46
CA GLN A 41 -12.25 7.94 0.77
C GLN A 41 -11.51 8.90 1.70
N ASP A 42 -12.04 9.15 2.91
CA ASP A 42 -11.41 10.02 3.88
C ASP A 42 -10.07 9.45 4.37
N ALA A 43 -10.03 8.14 4.63
CA ALA A 43 -8.79 7.46 4.97
C ALA A 43 -7.77 7.61 3.86
N PHE A 44 -8.21 7.36 2.64
CA PHE A 44 -7.41 7.42 1.44
C PHE A 44 -6.79 8.81 1.25
N LYS A 45 -7.62 9.84 1.20
CA LYS A 45 -7.19 11.22 1.04
C LYS A 45 -6.20 11.68 2.12
N LYS A 46 -6.50 11.32 3.37
CA LYS A 46 -5.69 11.70 4.52
C LYS A 46 -4.33 11.01 4.55
N ILE A 47 -4.23 9.80 4.04
CA ILE A 47 -3.01 9.00 4.11
C ILE A 47 -2.13 9.23 2.89
N PHE A 48 -2.68 9.16 1.69
CA PHE A 48 -1.91 9.41 0.48
C PHE A 48 -1.30 10.80 0.46
N ASP A 49 -2.12 11.82 0.64
CA ASP A 49 -1.65 13.20 0.52
C ASP A 49 -0.87 13.67 1.74
N ASN A 50 -1.27 13.25 2.94
CA ASN A 50 -0.69 13.78 4.17
C ASN A 50 0.39 12.90 4.78
N GLN A 51 0.28 11.56 4.79
CA GLN A 51 1.25 10.68 5.43
C GLN A 51 2.30 10.19 4.46
N LEU A 52 1.94 9.41 3.43
CA LEU A 52 2.94 8.90 2.49
C LEU A 52 3.71 10.01 1.78
N GLY A 53 3.03 11.12 1.41
CA GLY A 53 3.69 12.28 0.81
C GLY A 53 4.69 12.95 1.76
N LYS A 54 4.39 13.04 3.05
CA LYS A 54 5.33 13.56 4.05
C LYS A 54 6.50 12.62 4.29
N HIS A 55 6.26 11.31 4.38
CA HIS A 55 7.33 10.33 4.50
C HIS A 55 8.29 10.42 3.31
N GLN A 56 7.76 10.44 2.10
CA GLN A 56 8.54 10.58 0.88
C GLN A 56 9.37 11.87 0.86
N ALA A 57 8.75 13.00 1.20
CA ALA A 57 9.44 14.28 1.26
C ALA A 57 10.55 14.29 2.33
N TYR A 58 10.27 13.74 3.53
CA TYR A 58 11.25 13.67 4.61
C TYR A 58 12.43 12.77 4.29
N LEU A 59 12.17 11.57 3.78
CA LEU A 59 13.22 10.61 3.44
C LEU A 59 14.05 11.09 2.23
N GLY A 60 13.45 11.85 1.33
CA GLY A 60 14.13 12.45 0.19
C GLY A 60 15.03 13.65 0.53
N LEU A 61 14.90 14.24 1.73
CA LEU A 61 15.74 15.40 2.12
C LEU A 61 17.19 15.02 2.37
N ALA A 62 17.45 13.89 3.00
CA ALA A 62 18.80 13.43 3.31
C ALA A 62 18.82 11.91 3.56
N SER A 63 19.87 11.25 3.10
CA SER A 63 20.09 9.81 3.35
C SER A 63 20.22 9.47 4.85
N SER A 64 20.67 10.43 5.67
CA SER A 64 20.69 10.29 7.12
C SER A 64 19.30 10.05 7.72
N ASN A 65 18.24 10.58 7.10
CA ASN A 65 16.88 10.34 7.56
C ASN A 65 16.46 8.88 7.35
N ILE A 66 16.96 8.26 6.28
CA ILE A 66 16.74 6.82 6.04
C ILE A 66 17.55 6.00 7.04
N SER A 67 18.81 6.37 7.30
CA SER A 67 19.66 5.68 8.29
C SER A 67 19.00 5.65 9.68
N MET A 68 18.34 6.74 10.07
CA MET A 68 17.62 6.82 11.35
C MET A 68 16.49 5.81 11.49
N LEU A 69 15.84 5.39 10.38
CA LEU A 69 14.81 4.34 10.43
C LEU A 69 15.35 2.97 10.85
N PHE A 70 16.66 2.78 10.70
CA PHE A 70 17.36 1.54 11.03
C PHE A 70 18.36 1.77 12.17
N ASP A 71 18.04 2.67 13.11
CA ASP A 71 18.85 3.00 14.28
C ASP A 71 20.31 3.36 13.93
N ASN A 72 20.55 3.89 12.74
CA ASN A 72 21.87 4.18 12.16
C ASN A 72 22.81 2.94 12.05
N VAL A 73 22.25 1.73 12.07
CA VAL A 73 23.02 0.50 11.82
C VAL A 73 23.47 0.40 10.37
N ILE A 74 22.69 1.02 9.46
CA ILE A 74 22.97 1.06 8.03
C ILE A 74 23.25 2.51 7.62
N ASP A 75 24.42 2.75 7.04
CA ASP A 75 24.77 4.05 6.47
C ASP A 75 24.27 4.16 5.02
N PHE A 76 23.14 4.83 4.83
CA PHE A 76 22.56 5.07 3.52
C PHE A 76 23.23 6.21 2.75
N SER A 77 24.17 6.95 3.33
CA SER A 77 24.90 8.01 2.63
C SER A 77 25.79 7.48 1.51
N SER A 78 26.25 6.25 1.64
CA SER A 78 27.08 5.55 0.65
C SER A 78 26.27 4.75 -0.37
N ILE A 79 24.96 4.64 -0.20
CA ILE A 79 24.08 3.85 -1.06
C ILE A 79 23.50 4.75 -2.16
N SER A 80 23.87 4.46 -3.41
CA SER A 80 23.29 5.12 -4.59
C SER A 80 22.21 4.26 -5.23
N GLY A 81 21.20 4.92 -5.80
CA GLY A 81 20.16 4.22 -6.57
C GLY A 81 19.24 3.33 -5.73
N LEU A 82 19.03 3.70 -4.45
CA LEU A 82 18.07 3.00 -3.59
C LEU A 82 16.66 3.08 -4.20
N ASP A 83 16.10 1.94 -4.54
CA ASP A 83 14.74 1.83 -5.04
C ASP A 83 13.75 1.76 -3.87
N THR A 84 12.91 2.78 -3.71
CA THR A 84 11.99 2.88 -2.58
C THR A 84 10.54 2.88 -3.05
N LEU A 85 9.72 2.00 -2.49
CA LEU A 85 8.27 1.96 -2.67
C LEU A 85 7.59 2.52 -1.42
N TYR A 86 6.59 3.37 -1.62
CA TYR A 86 5.72 3.88 -0.53
C TYR A 86 4.38 3.16 -0.57
N LEU A 87 4.10 2.41 0.47
CA LEU A 87 2.97 1.49 0.53
C LEU A 87 2.03 1.82 1.69
N PHE A 88 0.76 1.91 1.38
CA PHE A 88 -0.32 1.92 2.35
C PHE A 88 -0.97 0.54 2.41
N VAL A 89 -1.14 0.01 3.61
CA VAL A 89 -1.74 -1.32 3.82
C VAL A 89 -2.96 -1.20 4.73
N ASP A 90 -4.08 -1.68 4.23
CA ASP A 90 -5.30 -1.83 5.02
C ASP A 90 -6.03 -3.14 4.66
N LYS A 91 -7.30 -3.27 5.04
CA LYS A 91 -8.08 -4.48 4.78
C LYS A 91 -8.56 -4.63 3.33
N ARG A 92 -8.74 -3.53 2.58
CA ARG A 92 -9.60 -3.53 1.39
C ARG A 92 -9.15 -2.63 0.25
N ILE A 93 -8.37 -1.59 0.54
CA ILE A 93 -8.06 -0.56 -0.44
C ILE A 93 -7.00 -1.08 -1.41
N GLN A 94 -7.30 -0.94 -2.71
CA GLN A 94 -6.32 -1.08 -3.76
C GLN A 94 -6.32 0.19 -4.59
N TYR A 95 -5.15 0.84 -4.69
CA TYR A 95 -4.96 2.04 -5.47
C TYR A 95 -3.48 2.26 -5.79
N HIS A 96 -3.20 2.78 -6.96
CA HIS A 96 -1.85 2.97 -7.44
C HIS A 96 -1.67 4.36 -8.03
N ASP A 97 -0.82 5.17 -7.40
CA ASP A 97 -0.31 6.44 -7.92
C ASP A 97 1.10 6.18 -8.46
N CYS A 98 1.16 5.73 -9.71
CA CYS A 98 2.41 5.34 -10.36
C CYS A 98 3.35 6.52 -10.57
N GLU A 99 2.83 7.74 -10.76
CA GLU A 99 3.64 8.94 -10.98
C GLU A 99 4.47 9.28 -9.73
N ASN A 100 3.88 9.11 -8.55
CA ASN A 100 4.53 9.40 -7.28
C ASN A 100 5.10 8.16 -6.59
N ASN A 101 5.02 6.98 -7.21
CA ASN A 101 5.47 5.71 -6.65
C ASN A 101 4.88 5.41 -5.26
N ARG A 102 3.56 5.65 -5.13
CA ARG A 102 2.77 5.41 -3.93
C ARG A 102 1.66 4.44 -4.25
N HIS A 103 1.53 3.42 -3.45
CA HIS A 103 0.57 2.35 -3.70
C HIS A 103 -0.21 2.02 -2.44
N ALA A 104 -1.43 1.53 -2.62
CA ALA A 104 -2.25 0.97 -1.54
C ALA A 104 -2.68 -0.43 -1.94
N ILE A 105 -2.51 -1.39 -1.07
CA ILE A 105 -2.96 -2.77 -1.27
C ILE A 105 -3.56 -3.36 0.01
N PRO A 106 -4.50 -4.29 -0.11
CA PRO A 106 -4.98 -5.05 1.03
C PRO A 106 -3.89 -5.89 1.68
N ILE A 107 -3.94 -6.04 3.01
CA ILE A 107 -2.96 -6.81 3.78
C ILE A 107 -2.80 -8.25 3.28
N PHE A 108 -3.88 -8.90 2.85
CA PHE A 108 -3.82 -10.27 2.35
C PHE A 108 -3.06 -10.39 1.03
N ILE A 109 -3.09 -9.35 0.18
CA ILE A 109 -2.29 -9.29 -1.04
C ILE A 109 -0.80 -9.17 -0.68
N LEU A 110 -0.45 -8.27 0.25
CA LEU A 110 0.93 -8.13 0.71
C LEU A 110 1.47 -9.44 1.29
N ALA A 111 0.68 -10.10 2.16
CA ALA A 111 1.05 -11.37 2.76
C ALA A 111 1.28 -12.45 1.69
N HIS A 112 0.38 -12.53 0.69
CA HIS A 112 0.53 -13.45 -0.44
C HIS A 112 1.80 -13.18 -1.27
N LEU A 113 2.12 -11.91 -1.53
CA LEU A 113 3.33 -11.54 -2.26
C LEU A 113 4.60 -11.91 -1.48
N PHE A 114 4.60 -11.68 -0.16
CA PHE A 114 5.71 -12.07 0.69
C PHE A 114 5.91 -13.60 0.69
N GLU A 115 4.84 -14.36 0.79
CA GLU A 115 4.89 -15.82 0.69
C GLU A 115 5.39 -16.29 -0.70
N LYS A 116 4.83 -15.73 -1.77
CA LYS A 116 5.16 -16.07 -3.16
C LYS A 116 6.64 -15.85 -3.50
N TYR A 117 7.23 -14.79 -2.96
CA TYR A 117 8.61 -14.40 -3.25
C TYR A 117 9.61 -14.69 -2.13
N SER A 118 9.24 -15.56 -1.21
CA SER A 118 10.13 -16.11 -0.16
C SER A 118 10.55 -17.53 -0.51
N GLU A 119 11.85 -17.74 -0.63
CA GLU A 119 12.44 -19.05 -0.83
C GLU A 119 13.54 -19.30 0.21
N ASN A 120 13.55 -20.48 0.86
CA ASN A 120 14.54 -20.86 1.86
C ASN A 120 14.69 -19.88 3.04
N GLY A 121 13.62 -19.15 3.38
CA GLY A 121 13.64 -18.14 4.45
C GLY A 121 14.17 -16.77 4.03
N GLU A 122 14.53 -16.58 2.77
CA GLU A 122 14.92 -15.29 2.19
C GLU A 122 13.82 -14.75 1.30
N MET A 123 13.47 -13.48 1.47
CA MET A 123 12.46 -12.79 0.69
C MET A 123 13.12 -11.93 -0.40
N ASN A 124 12.66 -12.05 -1.62
CA ASN A 124 13.06 -11.17 -2.72
C ASN A 124 12.14 -9.95 -2.77
N LEU A 125 12.53 -8.89 -2.08
CA LEU A 125 11.73 -7.67 -1.98
C LEU A 125 11.59 -6.94 -3.33
N ALA A 126 12.59 -7.03 -4.20
CA ALA A 126 12.55 -6.40 -5.51
C ALA A 126 11.41 -6.95 -6.38
N LYS A 127 11.18 -8.26 -6.34
CA LYS A 127 10.05 -8.89 -7.05
C LYS A 127 8.70 -8.49 -6.47
N VAL A 128 8.61 -8.33 -5.14
CA VAL A 128 7.39 -7.81 -4.49
C VAL A 128 7.10 -6.39 -4.97
N ILE A 129 8.10 -5.53 -4.99
CA ILE A 129 7.99 -4.13 -5.46
C ILE A 129 7.56 -4.09 -6.93
N GLU A 130 8.19 -4.89 -7.78
CA GLU A 130 7.86 -4.96 -9.20
C GLU A 130 6.40 -5.40 -9.42
N GLU A 131 5.94 -6.41 -8.70
CA GLU A 131 4.56 -6.87 -8.83
C GLU A 131 3.55 -5.83 -8.35
N ILE A 132 3.81 -5.14 -7.24
CA ILE A 132 2.95 -4.05 -6.78
C ILE A 132 2.87 -2.91 -7.80
N ARG A 133 3.98 -2.54 -8.43
CA ARG A 133 4.01 -1.51 -9.47
C ARG A 133 3.28 -1.91 -10.75
N ASN A 134 3.28 -3.19 -11.07
CA ASN A 134 2.56 -3.74 -12.23
C ASN A 134 1.06 -3.88 -11.99
N MET A 135 0.59 -3.77 -10.75
CA MET A 135 -0.83 -3.70 -10.46
C MET A 135 -1.37 -2.36 -10.99
N ASN A 136 -2.49 -2.40 -11.68
CA ASN A 136 -3.12 -1.20 -12.20
C ASN A 136 -4.45 -0.90 -11.47
N ASN A 137 -4.92 0.34 -11.61
CA ASN A 137 -6.20 0.78 -11.05
C ASN A 137 -7.42 0.25 -11.83
N GLN A 138 -7.18 -0.38 -12.96
CA GLN A 138 -8.24 -0.98 -13.77
C GLN A 138 -8.64 -2.32 -13.14
N VAL A 139 -9.42 -2.23 -12.08
CA VAL A 139 -10.37 -3.30 -11.83
C VAL A 139 -11.42 -3.12 -12.92
N GLU A 140 -11.32 -3.85 -14.02
CA GLU A 140 -12.44 -4.05 -14.92
C GLU A 140 -13.53 -4.75 -14.11
N TYR A 141 -14.37 -3.94 -13.49
CA TYR A 141 -15.67 -4.45 -13.07
C TYR A 141 -16.41 -4.75 -14.36
N GLU A 142 -16.34 -5.98 -14.86
CA GLU A 142 -17.42 -6.50 -15.67
C GLU A 142 -18.69 -6.26 -14.86
N ARG A 143 -19.45 -5.24 -15.25
CA ARG A 143 -20.81 -5.12 -14.80
C ARG A 143 -21.56 -6.30 -15.39
N VAL A 144 -21.49 -7.42 -14.72
CA VAL A 144 -22.45 -8.48 -14.90
C VAL A 144 -23.77 -7.89 -14.41
N SER A 145 -24.52 -7.30 -15.31
CA SER A 145 -25.92 -6.96 -15.04
C SER A 145 -26.65 -8.29 -14.88
N LEU A 146 -26.70 -8.76 -13.65
CA LEU A 146 -27.58 -9.84 -13.26
C LEU A 146 -29.02 -9.31 -13.30
N SER A 147 -29.59 -9.23 -14.51
CA SER A 147 -31.04 -9.17 -14.65
C SER A 147 -31.57 -10.55 -14.31
N LYS A 148 -31.68 -10.86 -13.04
CA LYS A 148 -32.33 -12.05 -12.57
C LYS A 148 -33.80 -11.68 -12.30
N THR A 149 -34.71 -12.09 -13.17
CA THR A 149 -36.13 -12.06 -12.86
C THR A 149 -36.42 -13.11 -11.82
N VAL A 150 -36.75 -12.68 -10.61
CA VAL A 150 -37.17 -13.58 -9.53
C VAL A 150 -38.67 -13.51 -9.45
N GLN A 151 -39.32 -14.64 -9.69
CA GLN A 151 -40.79 -14.78 -9.52
C GLN A 151 -41.03 -15.39 -8.13
N ILE A 152 -41.70 -14.65 -7.26
CA ILE A 152 -42.12 -15.10 -5.95
C ILE A 152 -43.65 -15.04 -5.95
N ASP A 153 -44.28 -16.19 -5.92
CA ASP A 153 -45.71 -16.37 -6.07
C ASP A 153 -46.23 -15.62 -7.32
N ASN A 154 -47.07 -14.65 -7.18
CA ASN A 154 -47.59 -13.83 -8.32
C ASN A 154 -46.88 -12.46 -8.42
N ILE A 155 -45.71 -12.26 -7.79
CA ILE A 155 -44.97 -11.00 -7.81
C ILE A 155 -43.74 -11.18 -8.66
N THR A 156 -43.63 -10.40 -9.73
CA THR A 156 -42.43 -10.30 -10.55
C THR A 156 -41.61 -9.09 -10.09
N LEU A 157 -40.41 -9.30 -9.57
CA LEU A 157 -39.43 -8.22 -9.30
C LEU A 157 -38.51 -8.10 -10.52
N ILE A 158 -38.48 -6.93 -11.11
CA ILE A 158 -37.60 -6.58 -12.23
C ILE A 158 -36.40 -5.78 -11.72
#